data_ef9909534b9ce834cbe6a48e940d66c0
#
_entry.id   ef9909534b9ce834cbe6a48e940d66c0
#
_cell.length_a   1.000
_cell.length_b   1.000
_cell.length_c   1.000
_cell.angle_alpha   90.00
_cell.angle_beta   90.00
_cell.angle_gamma   90.00
#
_symmetry.space_group_name_H-M   'P 1'
#
loop_
_entity.id
_entity.type
_entity.pdbx_description
1 polymer ?
#
loop_
_entity_poly.entity_id
_entity_poly.type
_entity_poly.pdbx_seq_one_letter_code
_entity_poly.pdbx_strand_id
1 'polypeptide(L)'
;MAFLELAQTTDNDWLKQFVREGYDQAIRNGIVRMGWYPMWTRPVKYDRPASLLEVTEPCAVGDTVVLGVKLSDAGLGDYWDDVDSTIRNHLIAQQISDLETWCKISSVDLDSATGEMRKRYLGGFGCGGPSSIEWGYTPGCCTVNGAQAFYYAWHGITRFDDGVATVNLFLNRASEWMDIDSYLPFEGKVVLHNKKAHTAMVRIPRWVDTEKVTCKINSDPANPPLIGRYLLIANLDRGAEIVIEFPVEERSDKYMIAGTEYTLDFRGSTVVDISPRQTDPSKYPIYQREHLKREMAPMRKVKRFVASKVIPLGTF
;
A
#
# COMPACT_ATOMS: atom_id res chain seq x y z
N MET A 1 2.63 -10.25 14.67
CA MET A 1 3.80 -10.82 13.95
C MET A 1 4.47 -11.96 14.72
N ALA A 2 4.93 -11.76 15.96
CA ALA A 2 5.62 -12.82 16.72
C ALA A 2 4.86 -14.14 16.83
N PHE A 3 3.54 -14.11 17.04
CA PHE A 3 2.72 -15.33 17.07
C PHE A 3 2.68 -16.07 15.73
N LEU A 4 2.72 -15.38 14.60
CA LEU A 4 2.79 -16.02 13.28
C LEU A 4 4.14 -16.70 13.06
N GLU A 5 5.23 -16.05 13.42
CA GLU A 5 6.58 -16.62 13.36
C GLU A 5 6.67 -17.90 14.23
N LEU A 6 6.15 -17.81 15.47
CA LEU A 6 6.07 -18.97 16.37
C LEU A 6 5.22 -20.09 15.77
N ALA A 7 4.05 -19.73 15.20
CA ALA A 7 3.14 -20.71 14.59
C ALA A 7 3.78 -21.45 13.42
N GLN A 8 4.54 -20.73 12.58
CA GLN A 8 5.26 -21.33 11.45
C GLN A 8 6.44 -22.21 11.92
N THR A 9 7.22 -21.73 12.90
CA THR A 9 8.38 -22.45 13.44
C THR A 9 7.98 -23.73 14.16
N THR A 10 6.84 -23.73 14.84
CA THR A 10 6.34 -24.87 15.62
C THR A 10 5.28 -25.69 14.89
N ASP A 11 4.96 -25.34 13.65
CA ASP A 11 3.88 -25.91 12.82
C ASP A 11 2.53 -26.01 13.56
N ASN A 12 2.18 -24.94 14.30
CA ASN A 12 0.99 -24.89 15.13
C ASN A 12 -0.19 -24.27 14.35
N ASP A 13 -1.09 -25.12 13.82
CA ASP A 13 -2.23 -24.69 13.01
C ASP A 13 -3.25 -23.88 13.79
N TRP A 14 -3.49 -24.19 15.08
CA TRP A 14 -4.36 -23.40 15.92
C TRP A 14 -3.87 -21.94 16.04
N LEU A 15 -2.56 -21.77 16.24
CA LEU A 15 -1.96 -20.44 16.35
C LEU A 15 -1.94 -19.72 15.00
N LYS A 16 -1.75 -20.42 13.87
CA LYS A 16 -1.88 -19.87 12.53
C LYS A 16 -3.29 -19.31 12.32
N GLN A 17 -4.30 -20.12 12.65
CA GLN A 17 -5.71 -19.69 12.55
C GLN A 17 -6.04 -18.52 13.49
N PHE A 18 -5.59 -18.57 14.74
CA PHE A 18 -5.78 -17.47 15.71
C PHE A 18 -5.25 -16.15 15.18
N VAL A 19 -4.04 -16.14 14.59
CA VAL A 19 -3.45 -14.92 14.03
C VAL A 19 -4.25 -14.42 12.83
N ARG A 20 -4.70 -15.32 11.94
CA ARG A 20 -5.54 -14.96 10.80
C ARG A 20 -6.87 -14.35 11.24
N GLU A 21 -7.58 -14.99 12.17
CA GLU A 21 -8.85 -14.49 12.69
C GLU A 21 -8.68 -13.16 13.43
N GLY A 22 -7.55 -13.00 14.15
CA GLY A 22 -7.19 -11.74 14.78
C GLY A 22 -6.99 -10.60 13.77
N TYR A 23 -6.34 -10.89 12.64
CA TYR A 23 -6.21 -9.94 11.55
C TYR A 23 -7.58 -9.59 10.95
N ASP A 24 -8.38 -10.60 10.57
CA ASP A 24 -9.71 -10.42 10.00
C ASP A 24 -10.64 -9.61 10.93
N GLN A 25 -10.51 -9.79 12.24
CA GLN A 25 -11.25 -9.01 13.23
C GLN A 25 -10.73 -7.57 13.33
N ALA A 26 -9.41 -7.38 13.27
CA ALA A 26 -8.80 -6.05 13.38
C ALA A 26 -9.19 -5.14 12.20
N ILE A 27 -9.12 -5.66 10.96
CA ILE A 27 -9.42 -4.86 9.76
C ILE A 27 -10.90 -4.44 9.67
N ARG A 28 -11.82 -5.17 10.31
CA ARG A 28 -13.27 -4.83 10.38
C ARG A 28 -13.54 -3.54 11.15
N ASN A 29 -12.61 -3.08 11.98
CA ASN A 29 -12.73 -1.82 12.71
C ASN A 29 -12.32 -0.60 11.89
N GLY A 30 -11.81 -0.79 10.67
CA GLY A 30 -11.34 0.23 9.77
C GLY A 30 -12.10 0.28 8.45
N ILE A 31 -11.59 1.10 7.54
CA ILE A 31 -12.03 1.17 6.15
C ILE A 31 -10.92 0.62 5.29
N VAL A 32 -10.96 -0.68 5.01
CA VAL A 32 -9.91 -1.42 4.31
C VAL A 32 -9.56 -0.79 2.96
N ARG A 33 -10.57 -0.38 2.16
CA ARG A 33 -10.34 0.25 0.85
C ARG A 33 -9.61 1.59 0.91
N MET A 34 -9.71 2.29 2.02
CA MET A 34 -8.97 3.50 2.29
C MET A 34 -7.61 3.21 2.93
N GLY A 35 -7.48 2.04 3.56
CA GLY A 35 -6.36 1.69 4.43
C GLY A 35 -6.33 2.49 5.72
N TRP A 36 -7.50 2.94 6.17
CA TRP A 36 -7.66 3.70 7.41
C TRP A 36 -8.13 2.80 8.54
N TYR A 37 -7.43 2.83 9.66
CA TYR A 37 -7.74 2.05 10.86
C TYR A 37 -7.65 2.97 12.08
N PRO A 38 -8.71 3.04 12.91
CA PRO A 38 -8.69 3.92 14.09
C PRO A 38 -7.67 3.43 15.12
N MET A 39 -6.94 4.35 15.70
CA MET A 39 -6.03 4.06 16.81
C MET A 39 -6.78 3.44 18.01
N TRP A 40 -8.04 3.80 18.18
CA TRP A 40 -8.89 3.35 19.27
C TRP A 40 -10.24 2.89 18.74
N THR A 41 -10.63 1.67 19.03
CA THR A 41 -11.92 1.08 18.61
C THR A 41 -13.07 1.32 19.59
N ARG A 42 -12.75 1.81 20.79
CA ARG A 42 -13.73 2.17 21.83
C ARG A 42 -13.25 3.38 22.62
N PRO A 43 -14.17 4.19 23.20
CA PRO A 43 -13.79 5.18 24.22
C PRO A 43 -13.05 4.43 25.32
N VAL A 44 -11.74 4.65 25.40
CA VAL A 44 -10.95 4.09 26.51
C VAL A 44 -11.44 4.77 27.79
N LYS A 45 -11.51 4.03 28.90
CA LYS A 45 -11.96 4.46 30.24
C LYS A 45 -11.25 5.70 30.82
N TYR A 46 -10.39 6.34 30.06
CA TYR A 46 -9.64 7.51 30.42
C TYR A 46 -10.15 8.68 29.56
N ASP A 47 -11.14 9.44 30.02
CA ASP A 47 -11.60 10.76 29.57
C ASP A 47 -10.96 11.32 28.26
N ARG A 48 -10.82 10.49 27.25
CA ARG A 48 -10.31 10.92 25.95
C ARG A 48 -11.47 11.35 25.06
N PRO A 49 -11.38 12.51 24.42
CA PRO A 49 -12.47 13.03 23.61
C PRO A 49 -12.78 12.09 22.45
N ALA A 50 -14.04 12.05 22.02
CA ALA A 50 -14.53 11.27 20.87
C ALA A 50 -13.72 11.55 19.57
N SER A 51 -13.09 12.73 19.47
CA SER A 51 -12.20 13.11 18.38
C SER A 51 -11.02 12.15 18.15
N LEU A 52 -10.61 11.38 19.16
CA LEU A 52 -9.55 10.37 19.00
C LEU A 52 -10.01 9.10 18.28
N LEU A 53 -11.31 8.89 18.11
CA LEU A 53 -11.85 7.80 17.27
C LEU A 53 -11.59 8.05 15.77
N GLU A 54 -11.27 9.28 15.39
CA GLU A 54 -10.92 9.66 14.02
C GLU A 54 -9.43 9.49 13.74
N VAL A 55 -8.60 9.45 14.78
CA VAL A 55 -7.13 9.42 14.61
C VAL A 55 -6.68 8.01 14.27
N THR A 56 -5.84 7.92 13.27
CA THR A 56 -5.09 6.72 12.91
C THR A 56 -3.60 6.93 13.18
N GLU A 57 -2.94 5.87 13.56
CA GLU A 57 -1.51 5.86 13.88
C GLU A 57 -0.74 5.05 12.83
N PRO A 58 0.34 5.59 12.24
CA PRO A 58 1.15 4.86 11.26
C PRO A 58 1.68 3.51 11.74
N CYS A 59 1.84 3.33 13.06
CA CYS A 59 2.22 2.03 13.62
C CYS A 59 1.14 0.97 13.35
N ALA A 60 -0.12 1.27 13.69
CA ALA A 60 -1.23 0.33 13.49
C ALA A 60 -1.47 0.06 11.98
N VAL A 61 -1.41 1.12 11.16
CA VAL A 61 -1.53 1.01 9.70
C VAL A 61 -0.38 0.19 9.12
N GLY A 62 0.84 0.42 9.59
CA GLY A 62 2.03 -0.31 9.17
C GLY A 62 1.98 -1.78 9.56
N ASP A 63 1.55 -2.09 10.78
CA ASP A 63 1.41 -3.47 11.26
C ASP A 63 0.36 -4.27 10.45
N THR A 64 -0.75 -3.63 10.03
CA THR A 64 -1.72 -4.26 9.12
C THR A 64 -1.09 -4.63 7.79
N VAL A 65 -0.27 -3.76 7.20
CA VAL A 65 0.47 -4.06 5.96
C VAL A 65 1.40 -5.25 6.15
N VAL A 66 2.26 -5.21 7.17
CA VAL A 66 3.25 -6.26 7.41
C VAL A 66 2.60 -7.61 7.68
N LEU A 67 1.55 -7.61 8.51
CA LEU A 67 0.84 -8.87 8.83
C LEU A 67 0.06 -9.39 7.63
N GLY A 68 -0.58 -8.53 6.82
CA GLY A 68 -1.23 -8.92 5.57
C GLY A 68 -0.28 -9.57 4.57
N VAL A 69 0.93 -9.00 4.39
CA VAL A 69 2.00 -9.61 3.58
C VAL A 69 2.38 -10.99 4.11
N LYS A 70 2.68 -11.10 5.42
CA LYS A 70 3.13 -12.37 6.03
C LYS A 70 2.06 -13.46 6.02
N LEU A 71 0.80 -13.12 6.23
CA LEU A 71 -0.31 -14.07 6.14
C LEU A 71 -0.50 -14.57 4.71
N SER A 72 -0.39 -13.67 3.72
CA SER A 72 -0.48 -14.03 2.31
C SER A 72 0.69 -14.91 1.87
N ASP A 73 1.93 -14.58 2.27
CA ASP A 73 3.12 -15.39 2.00
C ASP A 73 3.03 -16.78 2.67
N ALA A 74 2.37 -16.88 3.83
CA ALA A 74 2.15 -18.15 4.55
C ALA A 74 1.00 -19.00 3.98
N GLY A 75 0.29 -18.52 2.95
CA GLY A 75 -0.89 -19.20 2.38
C GLY A 75 -2.12 -19.21 3.31
N LEU A 76 -2.14 -18.34 4.32
CA LEU A 76 -3.23 -18.24 5.30
C LEU A 76 -4.36 -17.29 4.87
N GLY A 77 -4.33 -16.82 3.65
CA GLY A 77 -5.33 -15.96 3.03
C GLY A 77 -4.73 -15.17 1.86
N ASP A 78 -5.58 -14.39 1.18
CA ASP A 78 -5.17 -13.45 0.12
C ASP A 78 -5.48 -12.02 0.59
N TYR A 79 -4.51 -11.37 1.22
CA TYR A 79 -4.61 -10.03 1.79
C TYR A 79 -3.91 -8.96 0.95
N TRP A 80 -3.51 -9.29 -0.28
CA TRP A 80 -2.76 -8.37 -1.14
C TRP A 80 -3.55 -7.11 -1.52
N ASP A 81 -4.90 -7.19 -1.64
CA ASP A 81 -5.72 -5.99 -1.88
C ASP A 81 -5.74 -5.06 -0.66
N ASP A 82 -5.75 -5.62 0.55
CA ASP A 82 -5.70 -4.85 1.80
C ASP A 82 -4.35 -4.14 1.92
N VAL A 83 -3.26 -4.84 1.58
CA VAL A 83 -1.90 -4.29 1.52
C VAL A 83 -1.84 -3.17 0.49
N ASP A 84 -2.31 -3.39 -0.76
CA ASP A 84 -2.29 -2.40 -1.84
C ASP A 84 -3.07 -1.15 -1.46
N SER A 85 -4.31 -1.30 -0.98
CA SER A 85 -5.17 -0.19 -0.57
C SER A 85 -4.55 0.63 0.56
N THR A 86 -3.97 -0.04 1.54
CA THR A 86 -3.36 0.63 2.70
C THR A 86 -2.14 1.46 2.29
N ILE A 87 -1.27 0.90 1.44
CA ILE A 87 -0.06 1.59 0.98
C ILE A 87 -0.39 2.75 0.07
N ARG A 88 -1.25 2.53 -0.95
CA ARG A 88 -1.62 3.57 -1.92
C ARG A 88 -2.36 4.74 -1.32
N ASN A 89 -3.08 4.49 -0.25
CA ASN A 89 -3.97 5.48 0.32
C ASN A 89 -3.44 6.03 1.63
N HIS A 90 -3.76 5.38 2.75
CA HIS A 90 -3.58 6.04 4.03
C HIS A 90 -2.12 6.10 4.48
N LEU A 91 -1.37 5.03 4.32
CA LEU A 91 0.03 5.00 4.79
C LEU A 91 0.91 6.01 4.03
N ILE A 92 0.79 6.09 2.68
CA ILE A 92 1.56 7.09 1.92
C ILE A 92 1.12 8.51 2.23
N ALA A 93 -0.19 8.73 2.53
CA ALA A 93 -0.71 10.04 2.89
C ALA A 93 -0.21 10.51 4.26
N GLN A 94 0.13 9.58 5.16
CA GLN A 94 0.72 9.89 6.46
C GLN A 94 2.22 10.24 6.40
N GLN A 95 2.88 9.99 5.26
CA GLN A 95 4.29 10.33 5.09
C GLN A 95 4.48 11.82 4.85
N ILE A 96 5.41 12.41 5.59
CA ILE A 96 5.83 13.81 5.42
C ILE A 96 6.64 13.93 4.14
N SER A 97 6.00 14.34 3.05
CA SER A 97 6.61 14.44 1.72
C SER A 97 6.77 15.90 1.25
N ASP A 98 6.03 16.84 1.85
CA ASP A 98 6.03 18.26 1.53
C ASP A 98 6.43 19.11 2.74
N LEU A 99 7.71 19.43 2.80
CA LEU A 99 8.29 20.19 3.90
C LEU A 99 7.82 21.66 3.89
N GLU A 100 7.61 22.24 2.72
CA GLU A 100 7.19 23.65 2.58
C GLU A 100 5.79 23.83 3.17
N THR A 101 4.84 23.03 2.75
CA THR A 101 3.48 23.04 3.30
C THR A 101 3.51 22.73 4.81
N TRP A 102 4.33 21.82 5.25
CA TRP A 102 4.43 21.52 6.68
C TRP A 102 4.93 22.68 7.50
N CYS A 103 6.00 23.34 7.09
CA CYS A 103 6.51 24.51 7.80
C CYS A 103 5.52 25.66 7.78
N LYS A 104 4.81 25.86 6.66
CA LYS A 104 3.77 26.87 6.51
C LYS A 104 2.61 26.67 7.48
N ILE A 105 2.08 25.44 7.58
CA ILE A 105 0.99 25.10 8.51
C ILE A 105 1.40 25.35 9.96
N SER A 106 2.63 25.05 10.31
CA SER A 106 3.12 25.19 11.66
C SER A 106 3.74 26.56 11.95
N SER A 107 3.63 27.52 11.01
CA SER A 107 4.19 28.87 11.12
C SER A 107 5.69 28.89 11.48
N VAL A 108 6.45 27.92 10.92
CA VAL A 108 7.88 27.78 11.16
C VAL A 108 8.66 28.27 9.95
N ASP A 109 9.55 29.20 10.19
CA ASP A 109 10.51 29.65 9.20
C ASP A 109 11.53 28.52 8.91
N LEU A 110 11.67 28.15 7.64
CA LEU A 110 12.57 27.09 7.17
C LEU A 110 14.05 27.39 7.44
N ASP A 111 14.43 28.67 7.48
CA ASP A 111 15.81 29.10 7.74
C ASP A 111 16.12 29.27 9.23
N SER A 112 15.12 29.08 10.11
CA SER A 112 15.31 29.04 11.55
C SER A 112 15.92 27.74 12.02
N ALA A 113 16.47 27.73 13.25
CA ALA A 113 16.96 26.50 13.89
C ALA A 113 15.85 25.43 14.03
N THR A 114 14.61 25.85 14.24
CA THR A 114 13.42 24.96 14.26
C THR A 114 13.12 24.42 12.88
N GLY A 115 13.28 25.23 11.82
CA GLY A 115 13.14 24.81 10.43
C GLY A 115 14.17 23.76 10.05
N GLU A 116 15.43 23.94 10.44
CA GLU A 116 16.50 22.95 10.24
C GLU A 116 16.20 21.62 10.95
N MET A 117 15.66 21.66 12.17
CA MET A 117 15.16 20.45 12.82
C MET A 117 14.04 19.78 12.02
N ARG A 118 13.09 20.55 11.51
CA ARG A 118 11.94 20.00 10.76
C ARG A 118 12.33 19.37 9.42
N LYS A 119 13.38 19.87 8.76
CA LYS A 119 13.94 19.24 7.54
C LYS A 119 14.33 17.78 7.79
N ARG A 120 14.73 17.42 9.00
CA ARG A 120 15.09 16.06 9.39
C ARG A 120 13.89 15.12 9.53
N TYR A 121 12.66 15.64 9.60
CA TYR A 121 11.44 14.84 9.63
C TYR A 121 10.92 14.49 8.23
N LEU A 122 11.53 15.01 7.17
CA LEU A 122 11.16 14.66 5.80
C LEU A 122 11.29 13.14 5.60
N GLY A 123 10.21 12.50 5.12
CA GLY A 123 10.11 11.06 5.02
C GLY A 123 9.58 10.35 6.29
N GLY A 124 9.48 11.07 7.42
CA GLY A 124 8.83 10.58 8.63
C GLY A 124 7.31 10.43 8.47
N PHE A 125 6.64 9.89 9.47
CA PHE A 125 5.20 9.63 9.44
C PHE A 125 4.49 10.32 10.59
N GLY A 126 3.32 10.92 10.29
CA GLY A 126 2.45 11.62 11.26
C GLY A 126 1.12 10.91 11.46
N CYS A 127 0.57 11.03 12.66
CA CYS A 127 -0.79 10.60 12.97
C CYS A 127 -1.81 11.58 12.35
N GLY A 128 -3.02 11.10 12.05
CA GLY A 128 -4.05 11.99 11.52
C GLY A 128 -5.42 11.34 11.40
N GLY A 129 -6.36 12.16 10.96
CA GLY A 129 -7.75 11.77 10.72
C GLY A 129 -7.96 11.27 9.28
N PRO A 130 -9.23 11.07 8.91
CA PRO A 130 -9.59 10.58 7.57
C PRO A 130 -9.21 11.54 6.45
N SER A 131 -9.23 12.84 6.70
CA SER A 131 -8.99 13.88 5.67
C SER A 131 -7.76 14.75 5.92
N SER A 132 -7.01 14.49 7.00
CA SER A 132 -5.86 15.33 7.38
C SER A 132 -4.83 14.58 8.21
N ILE A 133 -3.60 15.08 8.18
CA ILE A 133 -2.53 14.70 9.12
C ILE A 133 -2.36 15.80 10.16
N GLU A 134 -2.22 15.42 11.42
CA GLU A 134 -1.91 16.31 12.53
C GLU A 134 -0.39 16.31 12.76
N TRP A 135 0.27 17.33 12.24
CA TRP A 135 1.72 17.40 12.16
C TRP A 135 2.44 17.67 13.49
N GLY A 136 1.70 18.06 14.49
CA GLY A 136 2.25 18.25 15.83
C GLY A 136 2.68 16.95 16.51
N TYR A 137 2.31 15.81 15.96
CA TYR A 137 2.54 14.50 16.56
C TYR A 137 3.17 13.53 15.58
N THR A 138 4.50 13.49 15.53
CA THR A 138 5.31 12.55 14.76
C THR A 138 6.14 11.68 15.70
N PRO A 139 5.53 10.66 16.31
CA PRO A 139 6.28 9.77 17.21
C PRO A 139 7.37 9.01 16.46
N GLY A 140 8.51 8.79 17.09
CA GLY A 140 9.62 8.05 16.47
C GLY A 140 9.23 6.63 16.06
N CYS A 141 8.36 5.96 16.82
CA CYS A 141 7.84 4.64 16.48
C CYS A 141 7.06 4.63 15.15
N CYS A 142 6.25 5.64 14.87
CA CYS A 142 5.47 5.76 13.65
C CYS A 142 6.35 5.82 12.39
N THR A 143 7.45 6.56 12.47
CA THR A 143 8.42 6.67 11.37
C THR A 143 9.07 5.32 11.07
N VAL A 144 9.49 4.59 12.09
CA VAL A 144 10.12 3.26 11.93
C VAL A 144 9.12 2.25 11.36
N ASN A 145 7.91 2.17 11.94
CA ASN A 145 6.90 1.21 11.52
C ASN A 145 6.33 1.51 10.13
N GLY A 146 6.13 2.78 9.78
CA GLY A 146 5.71 3.18 8.43
C GLY A 146 6.77 2.84 7.38
N ALA A 147 8.05 3.11 7.66
CA ALA A 147 9.14 2.75 6.77
C ALA A 147 9.29 1.23 6.63
N GLN A 148 9.15 0.48 7.73
CA GLN A 148 9.14 -0.98 7.72
C GLN A 148 8.00 -1.55 6.86
N ALA A 149 6.81 -0.98 6.97
CA ALA A 149 5.66 -1.41 6.18
C ALA A 149 5.89 -1.22 4.67
N PHE A 150 6.47 -0.09 4.26
CA PHE A 150 6.86 0.13 2.87
C PHE A 150 7.90 -0.87 2.39
N TYR A 151 8.87 -1.24 3.24
CA TYR A 151 9.85 -2.26 2.89
C TYR A 151 9.19 -3.62 2.66
N TYR A 152 8.31 -4.08 3.57
CA TYR A 152 7.62 -5.36 3.41
C TYR A 152 6.72 -5.38 2.18
N ALA A 153 5.99 -4.30 1.93
CA ALA A 153 5.16 -4.18 0.75
C ALA A 153 5.99 -4.17 -0.53
N TRP A 154 7.06 -3.36 -0.60
CA TRP A 154 7.98 -3.34 -1.73
C TRP A 154 8.59 -4.72 -1.98
N HIS A 155 9.02 -5.41 -0.91
CA HIS A 155 9.52 -6.76 -1.01
C HIS A 155 8.43 -7.74 -1.47
N GLY A 156 7.16 -7.51 -1.08
CA GLY A 156 5.98 -8.28 -1.45
C GLY A 156 5.50 -8.09 -2.88
N ILE A 157 5.88 -7.01 -3.58
CA ILE A 157 5.43 -6.73 -4.95
C ILE A 157 5.66 -7.94 -5.86
N THR A 158 6.82 -8.56 -5.77
CA THR A 158 7.13 -9.77 -6.51
C THR A 158 8.01 -10.72 -5.70
N ARG A 159 7.80 -12.01 -5.88
CA ARG A 159 8.60 -13.12 -5.34
C ARG A 159 9.21 -13.91 -6.48
N PHE A 160 10.27 -14.66 -6.19
CA PHE A 160 10.87 -15.54 -7.17
C PHE A 160 11.35 -16.82 -6.46
N ASP A 161 10.85 -17.93 -6.92
CA ASP A 161 11.23 -19.24 -6.41
C ASP A 161 11.20 -20.24 -7.56
N ASP A 162 12.23 -21.09 -7.65
CA ASP A 162 12.40 -22.15 -8.66
C ASP A 162 11.99 -21.75 -10.08
N GLY A 163 12.46 -20.57 -10.51
CA GLY A 163 12.15 -20.05 -11.86
C GLY A 163 10.74 -19.47 -12.06
N VAL A 164 9.91 -19.45 -11.02
CA VAL A 164 8.58 -18.87 -11.02
C VAL A 164 8.63 -17.47 -10.42
N ALA A 165 8.23 -16.45 -11.19
CA ALA A 165 8.03 -15.10 -10.70
C ALA A 165 6.56 -14.89 -10.30
N THR A 166 6.29 -14.63 -9.05
CA THR A 166 4.94 -14.26 -8.58
C THR A 166 4.85 -12.76 -8.42
N VAL A 167 3.92 -12.12 -9.13
CA VAL A 167 3.62 -10.68 -9.03
C VAL A 167 2.34 -10.52 -8.21
N ASN A 168 2.44 -9.92 -7.03
CA ASN A 168 1.32 -9.81 -6.07
C ASN A 168 0.68 -8.42 -6.09
N LEU A 169 1.46 -7.37 -6.37
CA LEU A 169 1.02 -5.98 -6.35
C LEU A 169 1.40 -5.27 -7.64
N PHE A 170 0.48 -4.49 -8.19
CA PHE A 170 0.74 -3.66 -9.37
C PHE A 170 1.37 -2.31 -8.97
N LEU A 171 2.62 -2.39 -8.50
CA LEU A 171 3.48 -1.27 -8.14
C LEU A 171 4.79 -1.36 -8.92
N ASN A 172 5.38 -0.22 -9.22
CA ASN A 172 6.66 -0.17 -9.94
C ASN A 172 7.77 -0.82 -9.13
N ARG A 173 8.43 -1.82 -9.72
CA ARG A 173 9.58 -2.47 -9.11
C ARG A 173 10.55 -3.01 -10.15
N ALA A 174 11.85 -2.78 -9.95
CA ALA A 174 12.90 -3.51 -10.63
C ALA A 174 13.40 -4.66 -9.76
N SER A 175 13.62 -5.83 -10.36
CA SER A 175 14.20 -6.99 -9.71
C SER A 175 15.20 -7.71 -10.63
N GLU A 176 15.93 -8.70 -10.09
CA GLU A 176 16.83 -9.51 -10.90
C GLU A 176 16.10 -10.44 -11.88
N TRP A 177 14.83 -10.75 -11.59
CA TRP A 177 14.04 -11.73 -12.35
C TRP A 177 12.99 -11.09 -13.26
N MET A 178 12.42 -9.93 -12.87
CA MET A 178 11.36 -9.26 -13.61
C MET A 178 11.24 -7.79 -13.19
N ASP A 179 11.08 -6.88 -14.15
CA ASP A 179 10.69 -5.50 -13.87
C ASP A 179 9.19 -5.33 -14.08
N ILE A 180 8.58 -4.50 -13.25
CA ILE A 180 7.14 -4.20 -13.26
C ILE A 180 6.97 -2.71 -13.46
N ASP A 181 6.25 -2.32 -14.52
CA ASP A 181 5.85 -0.96 -14.82
C ASP A 181 4.31 -0.88 -14.71
N SER A 182 3.83 -0.23 -13.67
CA SER A 182 2.40 -0.01 -13.43
C SER A 182 1.99 1.38 -13.87
N TYR A 183 0.90 1.45 -14.62
CA TYR A 183 0.29 2.70 -15.09
C TYR A 183 -0.86 3.15 -14.20
N LEU A 184 -1.18 2.37 -13.15
CA LEU A 184 -2.20 2.71 -12.18
C LEU A 184 -1.84 3.98 -11.38
N PRO A 185 -2.83 4.79 -10.99
CA PRO A 185 -4.27 4.66 -11.23
C PRO A 185 -4.75 5.29 -12.53
N PHE A 186 -3.87 5.76 -13.40
CA PHE A 186 -4.22 6.51 -14.61
C PHE A 186 -4.79 5.60 -15.70
N GLU A 187 -4.13 4.49 -15.95
CA GLU A 187 -4.49 3.50 -16.95
C GLU A 187 -4.52 2.11 -16.31
N GLY A 188 -5.48 1.28 -16.70
CA GLY A 188 -5.53 -0.12 -16.29
C GLY A 188 -4.52 -0.96 -17.08
N LYS A 189 -3.24 -0.67 -16.90
CA LYS A 189 -2.15 -1.28 -17.65
C LYS A 189 -0.98 -1.59 -16.74
N VAL A 190 -0.43 -2.79 -16.91
CA VAL A 190 0.81 -3.21 -16.27
C VAL A 190 1.69 -3.89 -17.30
N VAL A 191 2.96 -3.48 -17.36
CA VAL A 191 3.96 -4.08 -18.26
C VAL A 191 5.00 -4.79 -17.42
N LEU A 192 5.24 -6.06 -17.72
CA LEU A 192 6.23 -6.90 -17.06
C LEU A 192 7.35 -7.19 -18.06
N HIS A 193 8.59 -6.93 -17.67
CA HIS A 193 9.77 -7.24 -18.48
C HIS A 193 10.52 -8.43 -17.86
N ASN A 194 10.38 -9.60 -18.47
CA ASN A 194 11.00 -10.82 -17.98
C ASN A 194 12.52 -10.79 -18.16
N LYS A 195 13.26 -11.17 -17.12
CA LYS A 195 14.73 -11.27 -17.16
C LYS A 195 15.21 -12.70 -17.03
N LYS A 196 14.56 -13.54 -16.20
CA LYS A 196 15.00 -14.92 -15.97
C LYS A 196 13.90 -15.90 -15.54
N ALA A 197 12.65 -15.46 -15.37
CA ALA A 197 11.58 -16.36 -15.02
C ALA A 197 11.18 -17.21 -16.24
N HIS A 198 10.91 -18.50 -16.01
CA HIS A 198 10.29 -19.36 -17.03
C HIS A 198 8.77 -19.41 -16.91
N THR A 199 8.25 -18.99 -15.74
CA THR A 199 6.82 -18.89 -15.46
C THR A 199 6.55 -17.64 -14.66
N ALA A 200 5.45 -16.94 -14.96
CA ALA A 200 4.94 -15.85 -14.15
C ALA A 200 3.53 -16.18 -13.64
N MET A 201 3.30 -15.93 -12.36
CA MET A 201 1.99 -15.91 -11.73
C MET A 201 1.65 -14.45 -11.41
N VAL A 202 0.66 -13.88 -12.09
CA VAL A 202 0.33 -12.46 -11.96
C VAL A 202 -1.04 -12.29 -11.34
N ARG A 203 -1.06 -11.77 -10.12
CA ARG A 203 -2.30 -11.58 -9.38
C ARG A 203 -3.12 -10.43 -9.96
N ILE A 204 -4.38 -10.72 -10.25
CA ILE A 204 -5.36 -9.70 -10.66
C ILE A 204 -6.08 -9.19 -9.41
N PRO A 205 -6.07 -7.87 -9.13
CA PRO A 205 -6.74 -7.28 -7.98
C PRO A 205 -8.25 -7.60 -7.94
N ARG A 206 -8.85 -7.70 -6.76
CA ARG A 206 -10.27 -8.08 -6.59
C ARG A 206 -11.25 -7.08 -7.22
N TRP A 207 -10.86 -5.81 -7.31
CA TRP A 207 -11.68 -4.77 -7.94
C TRP A 207 -11.69 -4.87 -9.48
N VAL A 208 -10.80 -5.66 -10.08
CA VAL A 208 -10.74 -5.89 -11.52
C VAL A 208 -11.65 -7.06 -11.89
N ASP A 209 -12.55 -6.83 -12.84
CA ASP A 209 -13.34 -7.87 -13.51
C ASP A 209 -12.41 -8.71 -14.39
N THR A 210 -12.21 -9.97 -14.00
CA THR A 210 -11.28 -10.88 -14.69
C THR A 210 -11.68 -11.21 -16.12
N GLU A 211 -12.97 -11.11 -16.48
CA GLU A 211 -13.46 -11.34 -17.84
C GLU A 211 -13.03 -10.22 -18.80
N LYS A 212 -12.69 -9.05 -18.25
CA LYS A 212 -12.23 -7.87 -19.02
C LYS A 212 -10.72 -7.72 -19.05
N VAL A 213 -9.99 -8.67 -18.47
CA VAL A 213 -8.52 -8.67 -18.51
C VAL A 213 -8.04 -9.19 -19.85
N THR A 214 -7.15 -8.43 -20.48
CA THR A 214 -6.46 -8.87 -21.70
C THR A 214 -4.98 -9.04 -21.41
N CYS A 215 -4.33 -9.98 -22.09
CA CYS A 215 -2.91 -10.25 -21.96
C CYS A 215 -2.27 -10.33 -23.35
N LYS A 216 -1.08 -9.75 -23.49
CA LYS A 216 -0.22 -9.89 -24.67
C LYS A 216 1.17 -10.31 -24.22
N ILE A 217 1.82 -11.17 -25.00
CA ILE A 217 3.21 -11.57 -24.80
C ILE A 217 3.98 -11.24 -26.08
N ASN A 218 5.01 -10.41 -25.99
CA ASN A 218 5.77 -9.89 -27.15
C ASN A 218 4.86 -9.29 -28.24
N SER A 219 3.81 -8.55 -27.81
CA SER A 219 2.76 -7.96 -28.65
C SER A 219 1.72 -8.93 -29.17
N ASP A 220 1.89 -10.24 -29.10
CA ASP A 220 0.93 -11.22 -29.55
C ASP A 220 -0.16 -11.45 -28.47
N PRO A 221 -1.44 -11.49 -28.85
CA PRO A 221 -2.52 -11.82 -27.92
C PRO A 221 -2.29 -13.19 -27.26
N ALA A 222 -2.49 -13.25 -25.95
CA ALA A 222 -2.37 -14.46 -25.16
C ALA A 222 -3.59 -14.63 -24.24
N ASN A 223 -3.94 -15.87 -23.97
CA ASN A 223 -5.03 -16.19 -23.05
C ASN A 223 -4.55 -17.16 -21.95
N PRO A 224 -3.72 -16.67 -21.02
CA PRO A 224 -3.23 -17.51 -19.92
C PRO A 224 -4.37 -17.92 -19.00
N PRO A 225 -4.37 -19.17 -18.48
CA PRO A 225 -5.37 -19.61 -17.54
C PRO A 225 -5.31 -18.82 -16.23
N LEU A 226 -6.49 -18.59 -15.64
CA LEU A 226 -6.66 -17.98 -14.34
C LEU A 226 -6.79 -19.07 -13.27
N ILE A 227 -5.89 -19.07 -12.29
CA ILE A 227 -5.92 -19.96 -11.12
C ILE A 227 -6.19 -19.11 -9.88
N GLY A 228 -7.41 -19.19 -9.36
CA GLY A 228 -7.88 -18.26 -8.34
C GLY A 228 -7.86 -16.82 -8.87
N ARG A 229 -6.98 -15.99 -8.35
CA ARG A 229 -6.78 -14.60 -8.84
C ARG A 229 -5.48 -14.42 -9.63
N TYR A 230 -4.76 -15.49 -9.97
CA TYR A 230 -3.48 -15.42 -10.68
C TYR A 230 -3.58 -15.88 -12.13
N LEU A 231 -3.15 -15.04 -13.07
CA LEU A 231 -2.86 -15.45 -14.43
C LEU A 231 -1.58 -16.28 -14.41
N LEU A 232 -1.64 -17.51 -14.95
CA LEU A 232 -0.48 -18.39 -15.09
C LEU A 232 0.09 -18.27 -16.49
N ILE A 233 1.28 -17.69 -16.62
CA ILE A 233 1.97 -17.48 -17.88
C ILE A 233 3.22 -18.34 -17.87
N ALA A 234 3.17 -19.47 -18.59
CA ALA A 234 4.25 -20.45 -18.67
C ALA A 234 5.09 -20.23 -19.95
N ASN A 235 6.24 -20.93 -20.00
CA ASN A 235 7.15 -20.95 -21.15
C ASN A 235 7.63 -19.55 -21.56
N LEU A 236 7.98 -18.73 -20.58
CA LEU A 236 8.48 -17.37 -20.82
C LEU A 236 9.95 -17.40 -21.23
N ASP A 237 10.22 -16.79 -22.38
CA ASP A 237 11.58 -16.51 -22.79
C ASP A 237 12.20 -15.37 -22.00
N ARG A 238 13.53 -15.39 -21.90
CA ARG A 238 14.25 -14.26 -21.37
C ARG A 238 14.09 -13.05 -22.30
N GLY A 239 13.72 -11.91 -21.74
CA GLY A 239 13.44 -10.67 -22.48
C GLY A 239 11.99 -10.55 -22.95
N ALA A 240 11.13 -11.53 -22.69
CA ALA A 240 9.71 -11.43 -23.00
C ALA A 240 9.08 -10.23 -22.29
N GLU A 241 8.24 -9.50 -23.02
CA GLU A 241 7.40 -8.43 -22.52
C GLU A 241 5.96 -8.94 -22.38
N ILE A 242 5.39 -8.77 -21.19
CA ILE A 242 4.01 -9.15 -20.90
C ILE A 242 3.23 -7.88 -20.62
N VAL A 243 2.18 -7.63 -21.37
CA VAL A 243 1.27 -6.50 -21.19
C VAL A 243 -0.08 -7.01 -20.72
N ILE A 244 -0.52 -6.54 -19.55
CA ILE A 244 -1.82 -6.86 -18.97
C ILE A 244 -2.62 -5.57 -18.95
N GLU A 245 -3.83 -5.59 -19.57
CA GLU A 245 -4.72 -4.43 -19.65
C GLU A 245 -6.11 -4.81 -19.13
N PHE A 246 -6.76 -3.85 -18.44
CA PHE A 246 -8.09 -3.98 -17.85
C PHE A 246 -8.72 -2.60 -17.62
N PRO A 247 -10.06 -2.48 -17.55
CA PRO A 247 -10.70 -1.22 -17.21
C PRO A 247 -10.38 -0.78 -15.78
N VAL A 248 -10.12 0.53 -15.58
CA VAL A 248 -10.06 1.13 -14.24
C VAL A 248 -11.45 1.58 -13.84
N GLU A 249 -11.99 0.98 -12.80
CA GLU A 249 -13.28 1.39 -12.24
C GLU A 249 -13.14 2.74 -11.53
N GLU A 250 -14.04 3.68 -11.84
CA GLU A 250 -14.20 4.91 -11.08
C GLU A 250 -15.49 4.81 -10.27
N ARG A 251 -15.41 5.12 -8.97
CA ARG A 251 -16.57 5.04 -8.08
C ARG A 251 -16.42 5.94 -6.86
N SER A 252 -17.57 6.31 -6.28
CA SER A 252 -17.66 7.07 -5.04
C SER A 252 -18.32 6.23 -3.98
N ASP A 253 -17.67 6.08 -2.83
CA ASP A 253 -18.19 5.37 -1.67
C ASP A 253 -18.37 6.32 -0.49
N LYS A 254 -19.41 6.07 0.32
CA LYS A 254 -19.69 6.84 1.53
C LYS A 254 -19.37 6.02 2.77
N TYR A 255 -18.71 6.68 3.72
CA TYR A 255 -18.32 6.08 4.99
C TYR A 255 -18.65 7.01 6.16
N MET A 256 -19.20 6.44 7.23
CA MET A 256 -19.41 7.17 8.48
C MET A 256 -18.21 6.95 9.40
N ILE A 257 -17.47 8.01 9.71
CA ILE A 257 -16.30 7.98 10.60
C ILE A 257 -16.55 8.96 11.74
N ALA A 258 -16.63 8.46 12.96
CA ALA A 258 -16.85 9.25 14.19
C ALA A 258 -17.98 10.29 14.09
N GLY A 259 -19.07 9.95 13.40
CA GLY A 259 -20.24 10.80 13.23
C GLY A 259 -20.20 11.73 12.02
N THR A 260 -19.11 11.75 11.25
CA THR A 260 -19.00 12.50 10.00
C THR A 260 -19.13 11.58 8.80
N GLU A 261 -20.01 11.89 7.84
CA GLU A 261 -20.09 11.18 6.57
C GLU A 261 -19.01 11.72 5.63
N TYR A 262 -18.13 10.80 5.18
CA TYR A 262 -17.12 11.07 4.17
C TYR A 262 -17.50 10.37 2.87
N THR A 263 -17.37 11.07 1.75
CA THR A 263 -17.43 10.51 0.40
C THR A 263 -15.99 10.41 -0.13
N LEU A 264 -15.61 9.24 -0.58
CA LEU A 264 -14.29 8.96 -1.15
C LEU A 264 -14.44 8.61 -2.62
N ASP A 265 -13.74 9.33 -3.49
CA ASP A 265 -13.68 9.03 -4.92
C ASP A 265 -12.47 8.14 -5.20
N PHE A 266 -12.71 7.02 -5.88
CA PHE A 266 -11.70 6.02 -6.21
C PHE A 266 -11.48 5.90 -7.71
N ARG A 267 -10.22 5.66 -8.11
CA ARG A 267 -9.83 5.08 -9.39
C ARG A 267 -9.13 3.75 -9.10
N GLY A 268 -9.81 2.64 -9.41
CA GLY A 268 -9.40 1.32 -8.95
C GLY A 268 -9.31 1.24 -7.43
N SER A 269 -8.13 0.92 -6.87
CA SER A 269 -7.87 0.90 -5.43
C SER A 269 -7.37 2.24 -4.86
N THR A 270 -7.18 3.27 -5.70
CA THR A 270 -6.57 4.54 -5.30
C THR A 270 -7.63 5.59 -4.97
N VAL A 271 -7.61 6.14 -3.77
CA VAL A 271 -8.42 7.32 -3.39
C VAL A 271 -7.85 8.56 -4.08
N VAL A 272 -8.66 9.24 -4.87
CA VAL A 272 -8.25 10.45 -5.62
C VAL A 272 -8.82 11.73 -5.03
N ASP A 273 -9.95 11.65 -4.32
CA ASP A 273 -10.56 12.77 -3.63
C ASP A 273 -11.34 12.34 -2.38
N ILE A 274 -11.60 13.28 -1.49
CA ILE A 274 -12.40 13.10 -0.27
C ILE A 274 -13.30 14.31 -0.02
N SER A 275 -14.53 14.07 0.43
CA SER A 275 -15.46 15.13 0.87
C SER A 275 -16.09 14.71 2.22
N PRO A 276 -16.18 15.63 3.22
CA PRO A 276 -15.69 17.00 3.18
C PRO A 276 -14.16 17.06 3.16
N ARG A 277 -13.62 18.02 2.44
CA ARG A 277 -12.18 18.32 2.44
C ARG A 277 -11.79 19.02 3.74
N GLN A 278 -10.53 18.80 4.15
CA GLN A 278 -9.98 19.53 5.29
C GLN A 278 -9.86 21.01 5.01
N THR A 279 -10.42 21.84 5.88
CA THR A 279 -10.42 23.31 5.78
C THR A 279 -9.69 23.99 6.94
N ASP A 280 -9.35 23.27 8.00
CA ASP A 280 -8.56 23.80 9.11
C ASP A 280 -7.12 24.08 8.64
N PRO A 281 -6.66 25.34 8.67
CA PRO A 281 -5.33 25.71 8.19
C PRO A 281 -4.19 25.17 9.05
N SER A 282 -4.48 24.66 10.25
CA SER A 282 -3.49 24.04 11.14
C SER A 282 -3.25 22.56 10.84
N LYS A 283 -4.04 21.97 9.93
CA LYS A 283 -3.97 20.56 9.57
C LYS A 283 -3.52 20.38 8.12
N TYR A 284 -2.72 19.34 7.86
CA TYR A 284 -2.31 19.02 6.50
C TYR A 284 -3.40 18.21 5.80
N PRO A 285 -3.96 18.72 4.68
CA PRO A 285 -5.01 18.01 3.96
C PRO A 285 -4.44 16.81 3.19
N ILE A 286 -5.17 15.69 3.22
CA ILE A 286 -4.86 14.50 2.44
C ILE A 286 -5.98 14.16 1.47
N TYR A 287 -5.69 13.30 0.48
CA TYR A 287 -6.62 12.88 -0.57
C TYR A 287 -7.14 13.97 -1.52
N GLN A 288 -6.55 15.16 -1.49
CA GLN A 288 -6.77 16.18 -2.53
C GLN A 288 -5.77 15.96 -3.65
N ARG A 289 -5.98 14.86 -4.43
CA ARG A 289 -4.99 14.30 -5.36
C ARG A 289 -5.34 14.64 -6.80
N GLU A 290 -5.52 15.91 -7.13
CA GLU A 290 -5.89 16.37 -8.48
C GLU A 290 -4.94 15.85 -9.57
N HIS A 291 -3.65 15.66 -9.23
CA HIS A 291 -2.67 15.12 -10.16
C HIS A 291 -2.94 13.66 -10.57
N LEU A 292 -3.73 12.91 -9.80
CA LEU A 292 -4.11 11.53 -10.11
C LEU A 292 -5.37 11.43 -11.00
N LYS A 293 -6.05 12.56 -11.27
CA LYS A 293 -7.25 12.60 -12.11
C LYS A 293 -6.91 12.68 -13.62
N ARG A 294 -5.64 12.69 -13.99
CA ARG A 294 -5.18 12.68 -15.39
C ARG A 294 -5.54 11.36 -16.06
N GLU A 295 -5.72 11.40 -17.39
CA GLU A 295 -6.04 10.21 -18.18
C GLU A 295 -4.83 9.33 -18.44
N MET A 296 -3.63 9.92 -18.57
CA MET A 296 -2.41 9.21 -18.91
C MET A 296 -1.40 9.19 -17.76
N ALA A 297 -0.77 8.05 -17.57
CA ALA A 297 0.31 7.89 -16.61
C ALA A 297 1.52 8.77 -17.00
N PRO A 298 2.06 9.58 -16.08
CA PRO A 298 3.23 10.41 -16.36
C PRO A 298 4.53 9.59 -16.33
N MET A 299 4.62 8.59 -17.20
CA MET A 299 5.74 7.67 -17.26
C MET A 299 7.02 8.39 -17.72
N ARG A 300 8.12 8.11 -17.03
CA ARG A 300 9.45 8.61 -17.38
C ARG A 300 10.51 7.53 -17.23
N LYS A 301 11.51 7.56 -18.08
CA LYS A 301 12.69 6.68 -17.93
C LYS A 301 13.48 7.11 -16.70
N VAL A 302 13.76 6.18 -15.82
CA VAL A 302 14.59 6.39 -14.64
C VAL A 302 15.65 5.29 -14.55
N LYS A 303 16.79 5.59 -13.89
CA LYS A 303 17.73 4.54 -13.51
C LYS A 303 17.07 3.64 -12.48
N ARG A 304 16.92 2.35 -12.81
CA ARG A 304 16.28 1.39 -11.92
C ARG A 304 17.28 0.89 -10.89
N PHE A 305 16.85 0.80 -9.66
CA PHE A 305 17.60 0.16 -8.58
C PHE A 305 17.19 -1.30 -8.47
N VAL A 306 18.18 -2.19 -8.59
CA VAL A 306 18.00 -3.63 -8.36
C VAL A 306 18.84 -4.00 -7.14
N ALA A 307 18.19 -4.46 -6.09
CA ALA A 307 18.90 -4.98 -4.93
C ALA A 307 19.55 -6.31 -5.28
N SER A 308 20.87 -6.33 -5.38
CA SER A 308 21.65 -7.56 -5.66
C SER A 308 21.88 -8.42 -4.43
N LYS A 309 21.62 -7.90 -3.24
CA LYS A 309 21.82 -8.57 -1.96
C LYS A 309 20.79 -8.11 -0.96
N VAL A 310 19.97 -9.02 -0.46
CA VAL A 310 19.20 -8.83 0.76
C VAL A 310 20.11 -9.23 1.93
N ILE A 311 20.48 -8.25 2.76
CA ILE A 311 21.21 -8.55 4.00
C ILE A 311 20.14 -8.86 5.05
N PRO A 312 20.07 -10.09 5.60
CA PRO A 312 19.11 -10.38 6.66
C PRO A 312 19.36 -9.45 7.87
N LEU A 313 18.28 -8.91 8.42
CA LEU A 313 18.34 -8.19 9.70
C LEU A 313 18.90 -9.15 10.76
N GLY A 314 20.08 -8.84 11.33
CA GLY A 314 20.73 -9.64 12.35
C GLY A 314 22.13 -10.17 12.01
N THR A 315 22.69 -9.78 10.86
CA THR A 315 24.07 -10.09 10.46
C THR A 315 25.05 -8.95 10.74
N PHE A 316 24.73 -8.06 11.71
CA PHE A 316 25.65 -7.01 12.19
C PHE A 316 26.35 -7.43 13.48
#